data_977d30ad5be7cacc024e67a5d0e9ed2e
#
_entry.id   977d30ad5be7cacc024e67a5d0e9ed2e
#
_cell.length_a   1.000
_cell.length_b   1.000
_cell.length_c   1.000
_cell.angle_alpha   90.00
_cell.angle_beta   90.00
_cell.angle_gamma   90.00
#
_symmetry.space_group_name_H-M   'P 1'
#
loop_
_entity.id
_entity.type
_entity.pdbx_description
1 polymer ?
#
loop_
_entity_poly.entity_id
_entity_poly.type
_entity_poly.pdbx_seq_one_letter_code
_entity_poly.pdbx_strand_id
1 'polypeptide(L)'
;MRPFRPRAAIVLLGVPALLLMLAGCSTNRAGIYPYQWSIFWDSLLRPSPKILNGIWLTVSIAITSQIIGVILGIFGALGRLAKLWPARILANVYVWIFRGTPLLVQITLLYYGLLVARIYGWPDLVVLGITLPGQIQAGIFALGVNEGAYMTEIVRAGILSVDTGQLEAARSLGMTYPLAMRRIVLPQAARVIVPPLGNEFNNMLKTTSLLVVIAVPELYVTFEQLNGSGSTSFHPFELFLACAVWFLLLTTIWSIIQAFIERRVGRGYGGERPPGLFDRLFGARIRRADDPSQVSGGR
;
A
#
# COMPACT_ATOMS: atom_id res chain seq x y z
N MET A 1 -13.67 23.96 38.65
CA MET A 1 -12.99 24.26 37.39
C MET A 1 -13.16 23.06 36.47
N ARG A 2 -13.94 23.19 35.37
CA ARG A 2 -14.13 22.08 34.40
C ARG A 2 -12.89 21.99 33.52
N PRO A 3 -12.32 20.79 33.27
CA PRO A 3 -11.14 20.66 32.42
C PRO A 3 -11.48 21.07 31.00
N PHE A 4 -10.65 21.92 30.45
CA PHE A 4 -10.70 22.38 29.06
C PHE A 4 -10.61 21.18 28.13
N ARG A 5 -11.65 20.90 27.33
CA ARG A 5 -11.68 19.79 26.37
C ARG A 5 -10.94 20.20 25.08
N PRO A 6 -9.71 19.76 24.83
CA PRO A 6 -8.90 20.21 23.69
C PRO A 6 -9.54 19.90 22.34
N ARG A 7 -10.45 18.91 22.26
CA ARG A 7 -11.16 18.55 21.02
C ARG A 7 -12.11 19.64 20.53
N ALA A 8 -12.74 20.41 21.43
CA ALA A 8 -13.62 21.51 21.04
C ALA A 8 -12.83 22.71 20.47
N ALA A 9 -11.63 22.96 20.98
CA ALA A 9 -10.77 24.04 20.48
C ALA A 9 -10.22 23.73 19.08
N ILE A 10 -9.88 22.48 18.78
CA ILE A 10 -9.40 22.05 17.45
C ILE A 10 -10.51 22.20 16.39
N VAL A 11 -11.75 21.86 16.72
CA VAL A 11 -12.89 22.03 15.81
C VAL A 11 -13.26 23.51 15.67
N LEU A 12 -13.25 24.29 16.75
CA LEU A 12 -13.60 25.71 16.75
C LEU A 12 -12.59 26.58 16.00
N LEU A 13 -11.31 26.21 15.99
CA LEU A 13 -10.24 26.94 15.28
C LEU A 13 -9.94 26.34 13.89
N GLY A 14 -10.07 25.02 13.74
CA GLY A 14 -9.79 24.34 12.49
C GLY A 14 -10.83 24.62 11.39
N VAL A 15 -12.11 24.67 11.74
CA VAL A 15 -13.18 24.94 10.76
C VAL A 15 -13.10 26.38 10.22
N PRO A 16 -12.95 27.45 11.05
CA PRO A 16 -12.75 28.79 10.52
C PRO A 16 -11.45 28.96 9.72
N ALA A 17 -10.35 28.32 10.15
CA ALA A 17 -9.09 28.35 9.40
C ALA A 17 -9.23 27.67 8.03
N LEU A 18 -9.94 26.53 7.95
CA LEU A 18 -10.25 25.85 6.70
C LEU A 18 -11.18 26.70 5.81
N LEU A 19 -12.20 27.35 6.40
CA LEU A 19 -13.10 28.24 5.68
C LEU A 19 -12.38 29.51 5.20
N LEU A 20 -11.43 30.05 5.96
CA LEU A 20 -10.59 31.19 5.55
C LEU A 20 -9.61 30.75 4.43
N MET A 21 -9.04 29.56 4.48
CA MET A 21 -8.25 29.02 3.38
C MET A 21 -9.09 28.83 2.11
N LEU A 22 -10.30 28.28 2.23
CA LEU A 22 -11.22 28.12 1.12
C LEU A 22 -11.73 29.47 0.58
N ALA A 23 -11.99 30.44 1.44
CA ALA A 23 -12.37 31.82 1.05
C ALA A 23 -11.19 32.55 0.39
N GLY A 24 -9.96 32.33 0.83
CA GLY A 24 -8.76 32.86 0.18
C GLY A 24 -8.56 32.32 -1.23
N CYS A 25 -9.02 31.07 -1.52
CA CYS A 25 -9.06 30.54 -2.86
C CYS A 25 -10.13 31.17 -3.77
N SER A 26 -11.14 31.84 -3.20
CA SER A 26 -12.21 32.48 -3.96
C SER A 26 -11.87 33.90 -4.46
N THR A 27 -10.76 34.49 -3.99
CA THR A 27 -10.31 35.79 -4.48
C THR A 27 -9.67 35.68 -5.86
N ASN A 28 -10.49 35.45 -6.84
CA ASN A 28 -10.46 36.04 -8.17
C ASN A 28 -9.19 35.86 -9.02
N ARG A 29 -8.77 34.59 -9.20
CA ARG A 29 -7.95 34.21 -10.37
C ARG A 29 -8.69 33.20 -11.28
N ALA A 30 -9.97 33.00 -11.08
CA ALA A 30 -10.81 32.10 -11.89
C ALA A 30 -10.92 32.52 -13.37
N GLY A 31 -10.44 33.72 -13.72
CA GLY A 31 -10.42 34.22 -15.10
C GLY A 31 -9.12 33.96 -15.87
N ILE A 32 -8.09 33.36 -15.23
CA ILE A 32 -6.77 33.22 -15.86
C ILE A 32 -6.48 31.79 -16.34
N TYR A 33 -7.11 30.77 -15.70
CA TYR A 33 -6.91 29.38 -16.12
C TYR A 33 -8.04 28.92 -17.05
N PRO A 34 -7.74 28.61 -18.31
CA PRO A 34 -8.76 28.19 -19.26
C PRO A 34 -9.08 26.69 -19.02
N TYR A 35 -10.07 26.41 -18.20
CA TYR A 35 -10.51 25.03 -17.97
C TYR A 35 -10.98 24.36 -19.26
N GLN A 36 -10.40 23.20 -19.57
CA GLN A 36 -10.78 22.37 -20.72
C GLN A 36 -11.26 20.98 -20.25
N TRP A 37 -12.49 20.88 -19.81
CA TRP A 37 -13.09 19.65 -19.31
C TRP A 37 -13.12 18.50 -20.33
N SER A 38 -12.99 18.79 -21.62
CA SER A 38 -12.81 17.78 -22.66
C SER A 38 -11.57 16.94 -22.42
N ILE A 39 -10.43 17.55 -22.00
CA ILE A 39 -9.19 16.85 -21.69
C ILE A 39 -9.40 15.83 -20.57
N PHE A 40 -10.12 16.23 -19.52
CA PHE A 40 -10.46 15.33 -18.42
C PHE A 40 -11.30 14.13 -18.89
N TRP A 41 -12.40 14.40 -19.60
CA TRP A 41 -13.32 13.36 -20.06
C TRP A 41 -12.67 12.45 -21.11
N ASP A 42 -11.90 13.01 -22.04
CA ASP A 42 -11.18 12.23 -23.04
C ASP A 42 -10.13 11.32 -22.37
N SER A 43 -9.41 11.83 -21.35
CA SER A 43 -8.44 11.02 -20.60
C SER A 43 -9.08 9.86 -19.82
N LEU A 44 -10.35 9.96 -19.45
CA LEU A 44 -11.09 8.91 -18.72
C LEU A 44 -11.85 7.97 -19.65
N LEU A 45 -12.62 8.51 -20.61
CA LEU A 45 -13.56 7.74 -21.44
C LEU A 45 -12.91 7.22 -22.71
N ARG A 46 -11.84 7.87 -23.18
CA ARG A 46 -11.09 7.51 -24.39
C ARG A 46 -9.58 7.56 -24.12
N PRO A 47 -9.08 6.79 -23.12
CA PRO A 47 -7.68 6.88 -22.73
C PRO A 47 -6.76 6.57 -23.89
N SER A 48 -5.73 7.39 -24.06
CA SER A 48 -4.71 7.17 -25.07
C SER A 48 -3.94 5.87 -24.79
N PRO A 49 -3.31 5.26 -25.80
CA PRO A 49 -2.46 4.08 -25.58
C PRO A 49 -1.35 4.31 -24.54
N LYS A 50 -0.87 5.55 -24.39
CA LYS A 50 0.12 5.92 -23.36
C LYS A 50 -0.46 5.76 -21.96
N ILE A 51 -1.69 6.22 -21.71
CA ILE A 51 -2.38 6.07 -20.42
C ILE A 51 -2.59 4.59 -20.11
N LEU A 52 -3.06 3.80 -21.08
CA LEU A 52 -3.26 2.35 -20.90
C LEU A 52 -1.95 1.63 -20.57
N ASN A 53 -0.85 1.98 -21.25
CA ASN A 53 0.47 1.45 -20.94
C ASN A 53 0.96 1.88 -19.54
N GLY A 54 0.70 3.13 -19.14
CA GLY A 54 0.98 3.61 -17.78
C GLY A 54 0.24 2.83 -16.71
N ILE A 55 -1.07 2.55 -16.91
CA ILE A 55 -1.88 1.71 -16.03
C ILE A 55 -1.28 0.29 -15.94
N TRP A 56 -0.99 -0.32 -17.09
CA TRP A 56 -0.42 -1.66 -17.15
C TRP A 56 0.92 -1.73 -16.40
N LEU A 57 1.77 -0.74 -16.59
CA LEU A 57 3.08 -0.70 -15.95
C LEU A 57 2.96 -0.49 -14.43
N THR A 58 2.07 0.41 -13.97
CA THR A 58 1.74 0.58 -12.54
C THR A 58 1.35 -0.74 -11.90
N VAL A 59 0.39 -1.46 -12.51
CA VAL A 59 -0.10 -2.74 -11.96
C VAL A 59 1.01 -3.80 -11.99
N SER A 60 1.77 -3.90 -13.08
CA SER A 60 2.85 -4.88 -13.22
C SER A 60 3.97 -4.65 -12.21
N ILE A 61 4.39 -3.39 -12.02
CA ILE A 61 5.39 -3.03 -11.00
C ILE A 61 4.85 -3.34 -9.60
N ALA A 62 3.61 -2.96 -9.30
CA ALA A 62 3.02 -3.22 -7.99
C ALA A 62 2.96 -4.71 -7.68
N ILE A 63 2.53 -5.56 -8.62
CA ILE A 63 2.46 -7.02 -8.44
C ILE A 63 3.86 -7.61 -8.25
N THR A 64 4.81 -7.27 -9.10
CA THR A 64 6.17 -7.83 -9.03
C THR A 64 6.89 -7.41 -7.75
N SER A 65 6.78 -6.14 -7.36
CA SER A 65 7.35 -5.63 -6.11
C SER A 65 6.69 -6.27 -4.88
N GLN A 66 5.37 -6.47 -4.90
CA GLN A 66 4.66 -7.15 -3.83
C GLN A 66 5.09 -8.61 -3.67
N ILE A 67 5.28 -9.34 -4.77
CA ILE A 67 5.77 -10.73 -4.73
C ILE A 67 7.16 -10.77 -4.10
N ILE A 68 8.08 -9.90 -4.54
CA ILE A 68 9.42 -9.78 -3.96
C ILE A 68 9.32 -9.43 -2.46
N GLY A 69 8.47 -8.45 -2.12
CA GLY A 69 8.23 -8.03 -0.75
C GLY A 69 7.72 -9.16 0.15
N VAL A 70 6.75 -9.94 -0.32
CA VAL A 70 6.23 -11.10 0.43
C VAL A 70 7.32 -12.15 0.64
N ILE A 71 8.11 -12.46 -0.39
CA ILE A 71 9.22 -13.43 -0.28
C ILE A 71 10.23 -12.95 0.75
N LEU A 72 10.72 -11.72 0.62
CA LEU A 72 11.68 -11.12 1.57
C LEU A 72 11.08 -11.02 2.98
N GLY A 73 9.79 -10.70 3.08
CA GLY A 73 9.07 -10.63 4.34
C GLY A 73 8.98 -11.97 5.07
N ILE A 74 8.75 -13.06 4.35
CA ILE A 74 8.78 -14.41 4.92
C ILE A 74 10.18 -14.73 5.46
N PHE A 75 11.23 -14.51 4.67
CA PHE A 75 12.60 -14.75 5.12
C PHE A 75 12.98 -13.84 6.31
N GLY A 76 12.61 -12.56 6.27
CA GLY A 76 12.81 -11.61 7.36
C GLY A 76 12.10 -12.05 8.64
N ALA A 77 10.84 -12.48 8.57
CA ALA A 77 10.07 -12.98 9.71
C ALA A 77 10.71 -14.25 10.30
N LEU A 78 11.09 -15.21 9.46
CA LEU A 78 11.79 -16.41 9.90
C LEU A 78 13.14 -16.06 10.55
N GLY A 79 13.89 -15.11 9.97
CA GLY A 79 15.15 -14.62 10.55
C GLY A 79 14.94 -14.01 11.94
N ARG A 80 13.91 -13.20 12.14
CA ARG A 80 13.59 -12.58 13.45
C ARG A 80 13.10 -13.60 14.49
N LEU A 81 12.46 -14.69 14.06
CA LEU A 81 12.00 -15.79 14.92
C LEU A 81 13.08 -16.85 15.14
N ALA A 82 14.21 -16.78 14.43
CA ALA A 82 15.27 -17.78 14.51
C ALA A 82 15.96 -17.78 15.89
N LYS A 83 16.41 -18.95 16.31
CA LYS A 83 17.26 -19.11 17.52
C LYS A 83 18.67 -18.57 17.30
N LEU A 84 19.15 -18.54 16.06
CA LEU A 84 20.46 -18.04 15.67
C LEU A 84 20.51 -16.50 15.79
N TRP A 85 21.34 -15.99 16.70
CA TRP A 85 21.46 -14.56 16.94
C TRP A 85 21.93 -13.73 15.72
N PRO A 86 22.82 -14.22 14.82
CA PRO A 86 23.19 -13.44 13.65
C PRO A 86 22.01 -13.23 12.68
N ALA A 87 21.17 -14.26 12.49
CA ALA A 87 19.99 -14.17 11.64
C ALA A 87 18.99 -13.11 12.19
N ARG A 88 18.80 -13.09 13.51
CA ARG A 88 17.95 -12.08 14.16
C ARG A 88 18.49 -10.67 13.99
N ILE A 89 19.80 -10.48 14.18
CA ILE A 89 20.43 -9.14 14.02
C ILE A 89 20.26 -8.69 12.58
N LEU A 90 20.61 -9.52 11.60
CA LEU A 90 20.49 -9.16 10.18
C LEU A 90 19.06 -8.77 9.81
N ALA A 91 18.07 -9.56 10.21
CA ALA A 91 16.67 -9.26 9.96
C ALA A 91 16.19 -8.00 10.68
N ASN A 92 16.66 -7.74 11.93
CA ASN A 92 16.32 -6.53 12.65
C ASN A 92 16.94 -5.28 12.02
N VAL A 93 18.20 -5.34 11.60
CA VAL A 93 18.92 -4.24 10.91
C VAL A 93 18.22 -3.94 9.58
N TYR A 94 17.88 -4.96 8.81
CA TYR A 94 17.11 -4.81 7.57
C TYR A 94 15.81 -4.05 7.80
N VAL A 95 14.98 -4.52 8.74
CA VAL A 95 13.69 -3.88 9.05
C VAL A 95 13.89 -2.45 9.58
N TRP A 96 14.90 -2.24 10.42
CA TRP A 96 15.20 -0.93 10.98
C TRP A 96 15.60 0.09 9.91
N ILE A 97 16.46 -0.29 8.95
CA ILE A 97 16.90 0.59 7.86
C ILE A 97 15.72 0.93 6.95
N PHE A 98 15.03 -0.10 6.41
CA PHE A 98 14.06 0.10 5.34
C PHE A 98 12.73 0.68 5.82
N ARG A 99 12.35 0.48 7.09
CA ARG A 99 11.19 1.15 7.69
C ARG A 99 11.54 2.49 8.34
N GLY A 100 12.81 2.71 8.67
CA GLY A 100 13.28 3.93 9.31
C GLY A 100 13.66 5.04 8.34
N THR A 101 13.73 4.76 7.04
CA THR A 101 14.13 5.76 6.02
C THR A 101 13.01 5.98 5.00
N PRO A 102 12.87 7.20 4.44
CA PRO A 102 11.84 7.48 3.43
C PRO A 102 12.08 6.68 2.14
N LEU A 103 11.04 6.06 1.62
CA LEU A 103 11.13 5.25 0.40
C LEU A 103 11.64 6.06 -0.80
N LEU A 104 11.23 7.32 -0.95
CA LEU A 104 11.72 8.20 -2.00
C LEU A 104 13.25 8.33 -1.99
N VAL A 105 13.85 8.45 -0.79
CA VAL A 105 15.30 8.51 -0.61
C VAL A 105 15.94 7.18 -0.98
N GLN A 106 15.32 6.06 -0.63
CA GLN A 106 15.81 4.72 -0.99
C GLN A 106 15.84 4.53 -2.51
N ILE A 107 14.76 4.91 -3.22
CA ILE A 107 14.69 4.84 -4.68
C ILE A 107 15.82 5.68 -5.32
N THR A 108 15.97 6.93 -4.86
CA THR A 108 16.97 7.86 -5.39
C THR A 108 18.39 7.36 -5.14
N LEU A 109 18.67 6.88 -3.93
CA LEU A 109 19.99 6.35 -3.56
C LEU A 109 20.32 5.09 -4.36
N LEU A 110 19.34 4.19 -4.53
CA LEU A 110 19.54 2.94 -5.23
C LEU A 110 19.80 3.15 -6.72
N TYR A 111 19.11 4.07 -7.36
CA TYR A 111 19.27 4.32 -8.79
C TYR A 111 20.43 5.26 -9.09
N TYR A 112 20.39 6.49 -8.57
CA TYR A 112 21.42 7.49 -8.84
C TYR A 112 22.65 7.36 -7.94
N GLY A 113 22.44 7.04 -6.64
CA GLY A 113 23.53 6.95 -5.68
C GLY A 113 24.53 5.86 -6.03
N LEU A 114 24.04 4.65 -6.35
CA LEU A 114 24.92 3.54 -6.75
C LEU A 114 25.64 3.82 -8.07
N LEU A 115 24.98 4.49 -9.03
CA LEU A 115 25.57 4.87 -10.32
C LEU A 115 26.69 5.89 -10.13
N VAL A 116 26.45 6.97 -9.38
CA VAL A 116 27.43 8.03 -9.10
C VAL A 116 28.62 7.50 -8.30
N ALA A 117 28.36 6.62 -7.34
CA ALA A 117 29.40 5.95 -6.56
C ALA A 117 30.19 4.90 -7.36
N ARG A 118 29.80 4.64 -8.64
CA ARG A 118 30.41 3.62 -9.52
C ARG A 118 30.38 2.21 -8.93
N ILE A 119 29.41 1.93 -8.05
CA ILE A 119 29.19 0.60 -7.45
C ILE A 119 28.38 -0.28 -8.37
N TYR A 120 27.25 0.26 -8.89
CA TYR A 120 26.36 -0.46 -9.79
C TYR A 120 25.56 0.51 -10.67
N GLY A 121 25.50 0.23 -11.96
CA GLY A 121 24.55 0.86 -12.89
C GLY A 121 23.47 -0.15 -13.27
N TRP A 122 22.28 0.32 -13.51
CA TRP A 122 21.14 -0.52 -13.88
C TRP A 122 21.08 -0.62 -15.41
N PRO A 123 21.71 -1.65 -16.05
CA PRO A 123 21.66 -1.81 -17.49
C PRO A 123 20.28 -2.29 -17.93
N ASP A 124 19.91 -1.96 -19.16
CA ASP A 124 18.72 -2.53 -19.76
C ASP A 124 18.93 -4.04 -19.96
N LEU A 125 17.97 -4.84 -19.48
CA LEU A 125 17.99 -6.29 -19.63
C LEU A 125 17.05 -6.70 -20.76
N VAL A 126 17.51 -7.60 -21.62
CA VAL A 126 16.67 -8.21 -22.65
C VAL A 126 16.36 -9.64 -22.20
N VAL A 127 15.09 -9.91 -21.86
CA VAL A 127 14.62 -11.22 -21.43
C VAL A 127 13.52 -11.68 -22.39
N LEU A 128 13.74 -12.79 -23.06
CA LEU A 128 12.78 -13.35 -24.04
C LEU A 128 12.34 -12.35 -25.12
N GLY A 129 13.24 -11.47 -25.57
CA GLY A 129 12.94 -10.44 -26.57
C GLY A 129 12.24 -9.20 -26.05
N ILE A 130 11.95 -9.13 -24.75
CA ILE A 130 11.39 -7.95 -24.08
C ILE A 130 12.51 -7.18 -23.39
N THR A 131 12.67 -5.89 -23.73
CA THR A 131 13.61 -5.02 -23.04
C THR A 131 12.99 -4.51 -21.75
N LEU A 132 13.64 -4.81 -20.63
CA LEU A 132 13.31 -4.28 -19.32
C LEU A 132 14.28 -3.15 -18.97
N PRO A 133 13.86 -1.87 -19.06
CA PRO A 133 14.72 -0.72 -18.77
C PRO A 133 15.26 -0.73 -17.35
N GLY A 134 16.50 -0.25 -17.18
CA GLY A 134 17.18 -0.25 -15.89
C GLY A 134 16.43 0.48 -14.80
N GLN A 135 15.75 1.58 -15.12
CA GLN A 135 14.92 2.32 -14.18
C GLN A 135 13.73 1.51 -13.63
N ILE A 136 13.11 0.65 -14.48
CA ILE A 136 12.01 -0.21 -14.05
C ILE A 136 12.53 -1.29 -13.10
N GLN A 137 13.69 -1.88 -13.41
CA GLN A 137 14.35 -2.87 -12.55
C GLN A 137 14.66 -2.27 -11.17
N ALA A 138 15.29 -1.08 -11.15
CA ALA A 138 15.61 -0.36 -9.92
C ALA A 138 14.36 -0.03 -9.11
N GLY A 139 13.29 0.41 -9.78
CA GLY A 139 12.01 0.69 -9.16
C GLY A 139 11.38 -0.53 -8.51
N ILE A 140 11.28 -1.65 -9.24
CA ILE A 140 10.76 -2.92 -8.72
C ILE A 140 11.59 -3.39 -7.52
N PHE A 141 12.91 -3.31 -7.61
CA PHE A 141 13.80 -3.73 -6.53
C PHE A 141 13.65 -2.84 -5.30
N ALA A 142 13.66 -1.52 -5.46
CA ALA A 142 13.51 -0.58 -4.35
C ALA A 142 12.18 -0.77 -3.61
N LEU A 143 11.07 -0.82 -4.37
CA LEU A 143 9.73 -1.04 -3.83
C LEU A 143 9.64 -2.41 -3.15
N GLY A 144 10.14 -3.47 -3.78
CA GLY A 144 10.08 -4.83 -3.25
C GLY A 144 10.89 -5.01 -1.98
N VAL A 145 12.09 -4.43 -1.91
CA VAL A 145 12.93 -4.49 -0.70
C VAL A 145 12.32 -3.67 0.45
N ASN A 146 11.78 -2.49 0.16
CA ASN A 146 11.08 -1.71 1.18
C ASN A 146 9.84 -2.47 1.69
N GLU A 147 9.02 -2.97 0.80
CA GLU A 147 7.82 -3.76 1.11
C GLU A 147 8.15 -4.99 1.94
N GLY A 148 9.25 -5.68 1.66
CA GLY A 148 9.72 -6.83 2.42
C GLY A 148 9.95 -6.54 3.89
N ALA A 149 10.37 -5.33 4.24
CA ALA A 149 10.54 -4.92 5.63
C ALA A 149 9.17 -4.77 6.35
N TYR A 150 8.14 -4.27 5.66
CA TYR A 150 6.77 -4.22 6.19
C TYR A 150 6.17 -5.63 6.29
N MET A 151 6.34 -6.44 5.24
CA MET A 151 5.88 -7.84 5.23
C MET A 151 6.53 -8.68 6.31
N THR A 152 7.80 -8.42 6.67
CA THR A 152 8.49 -9.10 7.78
C THR A 152 7.71 -8.95 9.09
N GLU A 153 7.21 -7.76 9.38
CA GLU A 153 6.43 -7.52 10.60
C GLU A 153 5.03 -8.15 10.53
N ILE A 154 4.38 -8.04 9.39
CA ILE A 154 3.04 -8.62 9.19
C ILE A 154 3.07 -10.14 9.34
N VAL A 155 4.03 -10.80 8.68
CA VAL A 155 4.18 -12.26 8.77
C VAL A 155 4.56 -12.68 10.19
N ARG A 156 5.52 -11.98 10.82
CA ARG A 156 5.92 -12.27 12.21
C ARG A 156 4.76 -12.11 13.17
N ALA A 157 4.00 -11.03 13.09
CA ALA A 157 2.84 -10.77 13.93
C ALA A 157 1.75 -11.84 13.73
N GLY A 158 1.50 -12.24 12.48
CA GLY A 158 0.55 -13.30 12.17
C GLY A 158 0.95 -14.66 12.74
N ILE A 159 2.23 -15.02 12.69
CA ILE A 159 2.71 -16.27 13.32
C ILE A 159 2.56 -16.22 14.84
N LEU A 160 2.91 -15.08 15.46
CA LEU A 160 2.83 -14.91 16.91
C LEU A 160 1.41 -14.73 17.45
N SER A 161 0.43 -14.45 16.59
CA SER A 161 -0.98 -14.36 17.00
C SER A 161 -1.64 -15.71 17.24
N VAL A 162 -1.02 -16.80 16.80
CA VAL A 162 -1.54 -18.15 17.05
C VAL A 162 -1.18 -18.57 18.47
N ASP A 163 -2.18 -19.06 19.21
CA ASP A 163 -2.00 -19.51 20.59
C ASP A 163 -0.92 -20.58 20.68
N THR A 164 0.03 -20.40 21.60
CA THR A 164 1.14 -21.34 21.84
C THR A 164 0.65 -22.72 22.25
N GLY A 165 -0.48 -22.80 22.95
CA GLY A 165 -1.14 -24.06 23.31
C GLY A 165 -1.51 -24.93 22.12
N GLN A 166 -1.79 -24.33 20.94
CA GLN A 166 -2.02 -25.09 19.69
C GLN A 166 -0.77 -25.86 19.26
N LEU A 167 0.40 -25.23 19.37
CA LEU A 167 1.67 -25.85 19.04
C LEU A 167 2.05 -26.92 20.07
N GLU A 168 1.82 -26.67 21.35
CA GLU A 168 2.07 -27.61 22.45
C GLU A 168 1.18 -28.85 22.34
N ALA A 169 -0.12 -28.68 22.11
CA ALA A 169 -1.07 -29.77 21.90
C ALA A 169 -0.69 -30.62 20.67
N ALA A 170 -0.32 -29.98 19.57
CA ALA A 170 0.13 -30.71 18.37
C ALA A 170 1.38 -31.57 18.66
N ARG A 171 2.33 -31.05 19.44
CA ARG A 171 3.55 -31.79 19.83
C ARG A 171 3.23 -32.93 20.79
N SER A 172 2.31 -32.76 21.71
CA SER A 172 1.84 -33.81 22.61
C SER A 172 1.18 -34.99 21.87
N LEU A 173 0.59 -34.70 20.70
CA LEU A 173 0.06 -35.70 19.76
C LEU A 173 1.13 -36.32 18.86
N GLY A 174 2.43 -36.07 19.12
CA GLY A 174 3.55 -36.64 18.35
C GLY A 174 3.88 -35.91 17.05
N MET A 175 3.31 -34.74 16.79
CA MET A 175 3.66 -33.99 15.58
C MET A 175 5.07 -33.39 15.69
N THR A 176 5.87 -33.52 14.63
CA THR A 176 7.13 -32.79 14.53
C THR A 176 6.87 -31.29 14.37
N TYR A 177 7.82 -30.44 14.77
CA TYR A 177 7.67 -28.98 14.67
C TYR A 177 7.30 -28.49 13.25
N PRO A 178 7.96 -28.94 12.16
CA PRO A 178 7.58 -28.53 10.81
C PRO A 178 6.16 -28.95 10.43
N LEU A 179 5.72 -30.13 10.88
CA LEU A 179 4.38 -30.64 10.60
C LEU A 179 3.32 -29.82 11.34
N ALA A 180 3.54 -29.51 12.63
CA ALA A 180 2.68 -28.66 13.43
C ALA A 180 2.61 -27.23 12.84
N MET A 181 3.74 -26.64 12.44
CA MET A 181 3.78 -25.35 11.74
C MET A 181 2.92 -25.37 10.48
N ARG A 182 3.14 -26.38 9.60
CA ARG A 182 2.44 -26.45 8.31
C ARG A 182 0.95 -26.70 8.43
N ARG A 183 0.51 -27.58 9.37
CA ARG A 183 -0.88 -28.02 9.46
C ARG A 183 -1.74 -27.24 10.45
N ILE A 184 -1.12 -26.63 11.46
CA ILE A 184 -1.83 -25.97 12.56
C ILE A 184 -1.56 -24.46 12.54
N VAL A 185 -0.29 -24.04 12.64
CA VAL A 185 0.06 -22.63 12.85
C VAL A 185 -0.12 -21.80 11.56
N LEU A 186 0.48 -22.21 10.45
CA LEU A 186 0.45 -21.43 9.22
C LEU A 186 -0.96 -21.20 8.65
N PRO A 187 -1.89 -22.19 8.64
CA PRO A 187 -3.26 -21.93 8.19
C PRO A 187 -4.03 -20.94 9.07
N GLN A 188 -3.74 -20.90 10.37
CA GLN A 188 -4.32 -19.91 11.28
C GLN A 188 -3.67 -18.54 11.10
N ALA A 189 -2.34 -18.48 11.07
CA ALA A 189 -1.58 -17.27 10.83
C ALA A 189 -1.95 -16.59 9.49
N ALA A 190 -2.16 -17.38 8.42
CA ALA A 190 -2.53 -16.84 7.12
C ALA A 190 -3.82 -15.99 7.16
N ARG A 191 -4.78 -16.34 8.02
CA ARG A 191 -6.01 -15.57 8.18
C ARG A 191 -5.78 -14.19 8.79
N VAL A 192 -4.75 -14.07 9.62
CA VAL A 192 -4.34 -12.80 10.24
C VAL A 192 -3.43 -12.01 9.31
N ILE A 193 -2.62 -12.68 8.48
CA ILE A 193 -1.67 -12.08 7.54
C ILE A 193 -2.37 -11.50 6.30
N VAL A 194 -3.37 -12.21 5.75
CA VAL A 194 -3.99 -11.85 4.45
C VAL A 194 -4.63 -10.45 4.44
N PRO A 195 -5.39 -10.00 5.46
CA PRO A 195 -5.98 -8.66 5.42
C PRO A 195 -4.94 -7.52 5.40
N PRO A 196 -3.91 -7.48 6.28
CA PRO A 196 -2.85 -6.48 6.19
C PRO A 196 -2.08 -6.53 4.87
N LEU A 197 -1.78 -7.74 4.35
CA LEU A 197 -1.11 -7.93 3.07
C LEU A 197 -1.91 -7.29 1.91
N GLY A 198 -3.22 -7.46 1.92
CA GLY A 198 -4.09 -6.82 0.92
C GLY A 198 -4.08 -5.29 1.03
N ASN A 199 -4.01 -4.75 2.24
CA ASN A 199 -3.89 -3.30 2.47
C ASN A 199 -2.55 -2.76 1.98
N GLU A 200 -1.45 -3.51 2.19
CA GLU A 200 -0.13 -3.11 1.67
C GLU A 200 -0.09 -3.13 0.14
N PHE A 201 -0.73 -4.08 -0.51
CA PHE A 201 -0.83 -4.04 -1.98
C PHE A 201 -1.63 -2.82 -2.47
N ASN A 202 -2.69 -2.42 -1.75
CA ASN A 202 -3.41 -1.18 -2.05
C ASN A 202 -2.51 0.06 -1.92
N ASN A 203 -1.63 0.07 -0.91
CA ASN A 203 -0.61 1.11 -0.75
C ASN A 203 0.42 1.04 -1.87
N MET A 204 0.89 -0.16 -2.25
CA MET A 204 1.85 -0.38 -3.31
C MET A 204 1.39 0.22 -4.65
N LEU A 205 0.11 0.05 -5.04
CA LEU A 205 -0.45 0.66 -6.24
C LEU A 205 -0.27 2.18 -6.29
N LYS A 206 -0.40 2.86 -5.15
CA LYS A 206 -0.21 4.32 -5.05
C LYS A 206 1.27 4.70 -4.98
N THR A 207 2.06 3.89 -4.31
CA THR A 207 3.47 4.14 -4.05
C THR A 207 4.33 4.04 -5.31
N THR A 208 3.85 3.34 -6.36
CA THR A 208 4.52 3.34 -7.67
C THR A 208 4.71 4.74 -8.24
N SER A 209 3.84 5.72 -7.91
CA SER A 209 3.99 7.11 -8.33
C SER A 209 5.28 7.78 -7.84
N LEU A 210 5.90 7.28 -6.75
CA LEU A 210 7.21 7.76 -6.29
C LEU A 210 8.35 7.45 -7.28
N LEU A 211 8.12 6.54 -8.22
CA LEU A 211 9.09 6.23 -9.28
C LEU A 211 9.28 7.38 -10.29
N VAL A 212 8.51 8.46 -10.14
CA VAL A 212 8.69 9.71 -10.91
C VAL A 212 10.12 10.23 -10.80
N VAL A 213 10.77 10.06 -9.64
CA VAL A 213 12.15 10.58 -9.44
C VAL A 213 13.19 9.88 -10.32
N ILE A 214 12.90 8.69 -10.82
CA ILE A 214 13.75 7.93 -11.75
C ILE A 214 13.09 7.78 -13.13
N ALA A 215 12.06 8.62 -13.41
CA ALA A 215 11.36 8.74 -14.69
C ALA A 215 10.78 7.43 -15.24
N VAL A 216 10.31 6.53 -14.41
CA VAL A 216 9.57 5.33 -14.85
C VAL A 216 8.23 5.74 -15.43
N PRO A 217 7.90 5.42 -16.69
CA PRO A 217 6.68 5.89 -17.37
C PRO A 217 5.42 5.12 -16.90
N GLU A 218 5.22 5.01 -15.58
CA GLU A 218 4.00 4.50 -14.99
C GLU A 218 2.86 5.54 -15.10
N LEU A 219 1.74 5.29 -14.47
CA LEU A 219 0.53 6.10 -14.65
C LEU A 219 0.73 7.59 -14.33
N TYR A 220 1.35 7.93 -13.18
CA TYR A 220 1.57 9.32 -12.79
C TYR A 220 2.53 10.05 -13.75
N VAL A 221 3.67 9.44 -14.08
CA VAL A 221 4.65 10.00 -15.00
C VAL A 221 4.04 10.16 -16.41
N THR A 222 3.17 9.24 -16.82
CA THR A 222 2.44 9.38 -18.08
C THR A 222 1.59 10.65 -18.12
N PHE A 223 0.86 10.96 -17.06
CA PHE A 223 0.08 12.19 -16.98
C PHE A 223 0.97 13.45 -16.86
N GLU A 224 2.10 13.36 -16.17
CA GLU A 224 3.09 14.43 -16.12
C GLU A 224 3.63 14.75 -17.53
N GLN A 225 3.99 13.72 -18.31
CA GLN A 225 4.45 13.88 -19.69
C GLN A 225 3.36 14.45 -20.60
N LEU A 226 2.11 14.06 -20.44
CA LEU A 226 0.98 14.63 -21.18
C LEU A 226 0.80 16.12 -20.86
N ASN A 227 1.00 16.52 -19.61
CA ASN A 227 0.95 17.93 -19.21
C ASN A 227 2.12 18.74 -19.77
N GLY A 228 3.26 18.12 -20.04
CA GLY A 228 4.44 18.77 -20.61
C GLY A 228 4.46 18.83 -22.14
N SER A 229 3.53 18.18 -22.84
CA SER A 229 3.63 18.00 -24.31
C SER A 229 2.29 17.91 -25.03
N GLY A 230 2.28 18.36 -26.28
CA GLY A 230 1.14 18.19 -27.20
C GLY A 230 -0.04 19.13 -26.94
N SER A 231 -1.22 18.70 -27.41
CA SER A 231 -2.48 19.47 -27.29
C SER A 231 -3.03 19.58 -25.85
N THR A 232 -2.49 18.79 -24.94
CA THR A 232 -2.88 18.75 -23.52
C THR A 232 -1.89 19.51 -22.62
N SER A 233 -0.89 20.19 -23.22
CA SER A 233 0.12 20.97 -22.47
C SER A 233 -0.54 22.05 -21.61
N PHE A 234 0.02 22.23 -20.40
CA PHE A 234 -0.41 23.29 -19.46
C PHE A 234 -1.86 23.17 -18.97
N HIS A 235 -2.42 21.95 -18.94
CA HIS A 235 -3.70 21.62 -18.30
C HIS A 235 -3.52 20.69 -17.08
N PRO A 236 -2.71 21.09 -16.08
CA PRO A 236 -2.37 20.20 -14.95
C PRO A 236 -3.59 19.82 -14.12
N PHE A 237 -4.56 20.73 -13.96
CA PHE A 237 -5.73 20.45 -13.13
C PHE A 237 -6.55 19.28 -13.69
N GLU A 238 -6.91 19.34 -14.97
CA GLU A 238 -7.73 18.29 -15.64
C GLU A 238 -6.99 16.97 -15.74
N LEU A 239 -5.70 17.01 -16.08
CA LEU A 239 -4.88 15.81 -16.22
C LEU A 239 -4.62 15.12 -14.89
N PHE A 240 -4.21 15.86 -13.84
CA PHE A 240 -3.96 15.24 -12.55
C PHE A 240 -5.26 14.84 -11.83
N LEU A 241 -6.38 15.49 -12.10
CA LEU A 241 -7.67 15.04 -11.65
C LEU A 241 -8.05 13.70 -12.31
N ALA A 242 -7.83 13.55 -13.62
CA ALA A 242 -8.03 12.29 -14.33
C ALA A 242 -7.09 11.18 -13.81
N CYS A 243 -5.82 11.52 -13.56
CA CYS A 243 -4.85 10.62 -12.93
C CYS A 243 -5.35 10.12 -11.55
N ALA A 244 -5.85 11.02 -10.70
CA ALA A 244 -6.40 10.68 -9.40
C ALA A 244 -7.61 9.74 -9.51
N VAL A 245 -8.47 9.95 -10.50
CA VAL A 245 -9.62 9.05 -10.77
C VAL A 245 -9.13 7.67 -11.20
N TRP A 246 -8.10 7.57 -12.04
CA TRP A 246 -7.53 6.28 -12.44
C TRP A 246 -6.94 5.53 -11.24
N PHE A 247 -6.18 6.19 -10.36
CA PHE A 247 -5.69 5.56 -9.12
C PHE A 247 -6.84 5.14 -8.21
N LEU A 248 -7.90 5.94 -8.10
CA LEU A 248 -9.11 5.59 -7.34
C LEU A 248 -9.79 4.34 -7.92
N LEU A 249 -9.88 4.23 -9.24
CA LEU A 249 -10.43 3.04 -9.90
C LEU A 249 -9.59 1.81 -9.63
N LEU A 250 -8.26 1.89 -9.78
CA LEU A 250 -7.34 0.78 -9.51
C LEU A 250 -7.45 0.30 -8.06
N THR A 251 -7.40 1.23 -7.10
CA THR A 251 -7.50 0.89 -5.68
C THR A 251 -8.88 0.37 -5.28
N THR A 252 -9.95 0.85 -5.94
CA THR A 252 -11.31 0.34 -5.73
C THR A 252 -11.47 -1.08 -6.26
N ILE A 253 -10.98 -1.34 -7.48
CA ILE A 253 -10.98 -2.70 -8.07
C ILE A 253 -10.24 -3.65 -7.14
N TRP A 254 -9.03 -3.25 -6.68
CA TRP A 254 -8.28 -4.06 -5.73
C TRP A 254 -9.04 -4.30 -4.43
N SER A 255 -9.67 -3.28 -3.85
CA SER A 255 -10.45 -3.41 -2.61
C SER A 255 -11.60 -4.41 -2.74
N ILE A 256 -12.23 -4.49 -3.92
CA ILE A 256 -13.27 -5.50 -4.21
C ILE A 256 -12.65 -6.91 -4.24
N ILE A 257 -11.53 -7.08 -4.95
CA ILE A 257 -10.80 -8.34 -5.03
C ILE A 257 -10.34 -8.78 -3.64
N GLN A 258 -9.75 -7.87 -2.88
CA GLN A 258 -9.30 -8.11 -1.51
C GLN A 258 -10.44 -8.58 -0.60
N ALA A 259 -11.60 -7.92 -0.65
CA ALA A 259 -12.77 -8.32 0.12
C ALA A 259 -13.24 -9.74 -0.21
N PHE A 260 -13.14 -10.14 -1.49
CA PHE A 260 -13.46 -11.51 -1.91
C PHE A 260 -12.45 -12.53 -1.35
N ILE A 261 -11.15 -12.24 -1.44
CA ILE A 261 -10.06 -13.09 -0.90
C ILE A 261 -10.25 -13.28 0.61
N GLU A 262 -10.45 -12.19 1.36
CA GLU A 262 -10.62 -12.22 2.81
C GLU A 262 -11.83 -13.05 3.24
N ARG A 263 -12.97 -12.91 2.54
CA ARG A 263 -14.16 -13.74 2.81
C ARG A 263 -13.89 -15.24 2.59
N ARG A 264 -13.02 -15.56 1.65
CA ARG A 264 -12.68 -16.95 1.35
C ARG A 264 -11.72 -17.54 2.39
N VAL A 265 -10.73 -16.76 2.83
CA VAL A 265 -9.73 -17.16 3.84
C VAL A 265 -10.33 -17.17 5.24
N GLY A 266 -11.26 -16.25 5.56
CA GLY A 266 -11.91 -16.13 6.87
C GLY A 266 -13.01 -17.15 7.16
N ARG A 267 -13.42 -17.99 6.19
CA ARG A 267 -14.47 -19.00 6.41
C ARG A 267 -14.03 -20.05 7.45
N GLY A 268 -14.83 -20.20 8.50
CA GLY A 268 -14.63 -21.23 9.54
C GLY A 268 -14.06 -20.73 10.88
N TYR A 269 -13.94 -19.42 11.09
CA TYR A 269 -13.65 -18.84 12.40
C TYR A 269 -14.81 -17.95 12.81
N GLY A 270 -15.39 -18.17 14.02
CA GLY A 270 -16.54 -17.43 14.57
C GLY A 270 -16.23 -15.98 14.98
N GLY A 271 -15.35 -15.31 14.27
CA GLY A 271 -15.05 -13.89 14.44
C GLY A 271 -16.03 -12.99 13.72
N GLU A 272 -16.10 -11.72 14.11
CA GLU A 272 -16.95 -10.69 13.50
C GLU A 272 -16.83 -10.72 11.97
N ARG A 273 -17.96 -10.64 11.30
CA ARG A 273 -18.00 -10.56 9.82
C ARG A 273 -17.09 -9.42 9.36
N PRO A 274 -16.20 -9.66 8.39
CA PRO A 274 -15.39 -8.57 7.86
C PRO A 274 -16.31 -7.45 7.37
N PRO A 275 -15.93 -6.18 7.59
CA PRO A 275 -16.74 -5.03 7.20
C PRO A 275 -17.12 -5.12 5.74
N GLY A 276 -18.38 -4.79 5.42
CA GLY A 276 -18.87 -4.79 4.05
C GLY A 276 -18.08 -3.83 3.15
N LEU A 277 -18.22 -3.97 1.83
CA LEU A 277 -17.57 -3.05 0.88
C LEU A 277 -17.90 -1.59 1.18
N PHE A 278 -19.16 -1.30 1.52
CA PHE A 278 -19.63 0.04 1.87
C PHE A 278 -18.96 0.55 3.16
N ASP A 279 -18.80 -0.30 4.17
CA ASP A 279 -18.10 0.06 5.43
C ASP A 279 -16.62 0.37 5.19
N ARG A 280 -15.99 -0.25 4.20
CA ARG A 280 -14.59 0.00 3.83
C ARG A 280 -14.41 1.26 3.01
N LEU A 281 -15.31 1.52 2.06
CA LEU A 281 -15.22 2.68 1.18
C LEU A 281 -15.64 3.98 1.88
N PHE A 282 -16.61 3.91 2.81
CA PHE A 282 -17.21 5.09 3.43
C PHE A 282 -17.01 5.19 4.94
N GLY A 283 -16.28 4.25 5.56
CA GLY A 283 -15.79 4.37 6.94
C GLY A 283 -16.84 4.43 8.04
N ALA A 284 -18.10 4.15 7.75
CA ALA A 284 -19.21 4.39 8.67
C ALA A 284 -19.77 3.09 9.28
N ARG A 285 -19.14 2.57 10.34
CA ARG A 285 -19.95 1.99 11.42
C ARG A 285 -20.37 3.13 12.34
N ILE A 286 -21.52 3.71 12.10
CA ILE A 286 -22.34 4.24 13.19
C ILE A 286 -22.64 3.02 14.07
N ARG A 287 -21.87 2.84 15.15
CA ARG A 287 -22.27 1.94 16.23
C ARG A 287 -23.65 2.43 16.63
N ARG A 288 -24.69 1.62 16.39
CA ARG A 288 -25.97 1.79 17.07
C ARG A 288 -25.66 1.70 18.56
N ALA A 289 -25.61 2.86 19.19
CA ALA A 289 -25.42 3.00 20.64
C ALA A 289 -26.67 2.60 21.43
N ASP A 290 -27.64 1.97 20.77
CA ASP A 290 -28.94 1.64 21.35
C ASP A 290 -29.22 0.15 21.17
N ASP A 291 -28.47 -0.71 21.87
CA ASP A 291 -28.95 -2.05 22.22
C ASP A 291 -29.23 -2.08 23.72
N PRO A 292 -30.53 -1.93 24.14
CA PRO A 292 -30.92 -1.93 25.54
C PRO A 292 -30.77 -3.30 26.21
N SER A 293 -30.40 -4.35 25.48
CA SER A 293 -30.36 -5.73 26.01
C SER A 293 -29.11 -6.05 26.84
N GLN A 294 -28.10 -5.17 26.90
CA GLN A 294 -26.88 -5.42 27.69
C GLN A 294 -26.87 -4.77 29.10
N VAL A 295 -27.95 -4.16 29.53
CA VAL A 295 -28.02 -3.50 30.87
C VAL A 295 -28.65 -4.40 31.96
N SER A 296 -29.10 -5.62 31.66
CA SER A 296 -29.75 -6.50 32.63
C SER A 296 -28.98 -7.79 32.93
N GLY A 297 -27.79 -7.67 33.52
CA GLY A 297 -26.96 -8.82 33.90
C GLY A 297 -26.07 -8.53 35.10
N GLY A 298 -26.59 -7.79 36.09
CA GLY A 298 -25.88 -7.51 37.33
C GLY A 298 -26.83 -7.54 38.53
N ARG A 299 -27.13 -8.72 39.04
CA ARG A 299 -27.53 -8.97 40.44
C ARG A 299 -27.00 -10.32 40.85
#